data_d9bd4851d2ca95faf6a417366b1444d3
#
_entry.id   d9bd4851d2ca95faf6a417366b1444d3
#
_cell.length_a   1.000
_cell.length_b   1.000
_cell.length_c   1.000
_cell.angle_alpha   90.00
_cell.angle_beta   90.00
_cell.angle_gamma   90.00
#
_symmetry.space_group_name_H-M   'P 1'
#
loop_
_entity.id
_entity.type
_entity.pdbx_description
1 polymer ?
#
loop_
_entity_poly.entity_id
_entity_poly.type
_entity_poly.pdbx_seq_one_letter_code
_entity_poly.pdbx_strand_id
1 'polypeptide(L)' 'MDRKFYPGDIINYGLLSNLTIIAEIDDKYYLVKDSSGNTKKIYQSLINKYGERISERRLKDE' A
#
# COMPACT_ATOMS: atom_id res chain seq x y z
N MET A 1 2.17 -16.38 -6.68
CA MET A 1 2.83 -15.21 -6.74
C MET A 1 2.85 -14.50 -5.44
N ASP A 2 3.94 -14.05 -5.07
CA ASP A 2 4.09 -13.41 -3.78
C ASP A 2 3.64 -11.97 -3.80
N ARG A 3 3.01 -11.58 -2.73
CA ARG A 3 2.66 -10.20 -2.59
C ARG A 3 3.80 -9.46 -1.96
N LYS A 4 4.00 -8.24 -2.37
CA LYS A 4 5.03 -7.43 -1.77
C LYS A 4 4.52 -6.61 -0.63
N PHE A 5 3.23 -6.30 -0.61
CA PHE A 5 2.68 -5.39 0.37
C PHE A 5 1.46 -5.98 1.02
N TYR A 6 1.21 -5.56 2.25
CA TYR A 6 0.09 -6.08 3.05
C TYR A 6 -0.61 -4.91 3.73
N PRO A 7 -1.83 -5.11 4.18
CA PRO A 7 -2.52 -4.05 4.91
C PRO A 7 -1.68 -3.58 6.08
N GLY A 8 -1.59 -2.29 6.25
CA GLY A 8 -0.77 -1.69 7.28
C GLY A 8 0.54 -1.13 6.77
N ASP A 9 0.95 -1.54 5.59
CA ASP A 9 2.19 -1.02 5.02
C ASP A 9 1.97 0.39 4.51
N ILE A 10 3.02 1.19 4.55
CA ILE A 10 2.98 2.53 4.02
C ILE A 10 3.92 2.57 2.84
N ILE A 11 3.42 3.03 1.72
CA ILE A 11 4.17 2.98 0.48
C ILE A 11 4.14 4.33 -0.24
N ASN A 12 5.07 4.48 -1.17
CA ASN A 12 5.02 5.55 -2.17
C ASN A 12 4.64 4.88 -3.48
N TYR A 13 3.85 5.55 -4.27
CA TYR A 13 3.46 5.04 -5.56
C TYR A 13 3.41 6.20 -6.54
N GLY A 14 4.41 6.31 -7.38
CA GLY A 14 4.48 7.41 -8.32
C GLY A 14 4.56 8.74 -7.59
N LEU A 15 3.66 9.63 -7.92
CA LEU A 15 3.64 10.94 -7.27
C LEU A 15 2.90 10.91 -5.94
N LEU A 16 2.25 9.79 -5.63
CA LEU A 16 1.53 9.67 -4.38
C LEU A 16 2.46 9.14 -3.33
N SER A 17 2.49 9.77 -2.19
CA SER A 17 3.36 9.32 -1.13
C SER A 17 2.55 9.09 0.14
N ASN A 18 3.13 8.31 1.04
CA ASN A 18 2.51 8.02 2.32
C ASN A 18 1.12 7.40 2.16
N LEU A 19 1.01 6.48 1.22
CA LEU A 19 -0.24 5.74 1.07
C LEU A 19 -0.23 4.57 2.03
N THR A 20 -1.28 4.45 2.82
CA THR A 20 -1.40 3.33 3.74
C THR A 20 -2.32 2.31 3.11
N ILE A 21 -1.87 1.08 3.01
CA ILE A 21 -2.71 0.03 2.48
C ILE A 21 -3.66 -0.41 3.57
N ILE A 22 -4.96 -0.30 3.31
CA ILE A 22 -5.98 -0.62 4.29
C ILE A 22 -6.47 -2.03 4.13
N ALA A 23 -6.67 -2.48 2.90
CA ALA A 23 -7.27 -3.77 2.66
C ALA A 23 -7.01 -4.22 1.23
N GLU A 24 -7.31 -5.47 0.96
CA GLU A 24 -7.27 -6.00 -0.40
C GLU A 24 -8.69 -6.21 -0.84
N ILE A 25 -8.95 -5.93 -2.11
CA ILE A 25 -10.28 -6.08 -2.64
C ILE A 25 -10.23 -7.07 -3.79
N ASP A 26 -10.90 -8.22 -3.62
CA ASP A 26 -11.03 -9.22 -4.68
C ASP A 26 -9.74 -9.67 -5.34
N ASP A 27 -8.66 -9.65 -4.60
CA ASP A 27 -7.37 -10.05 -5.13
C ASP A 27 -6.99 -9.27 -6.38
N LYS A 28 -7.58 -8.12 -6.55
CA LYS A 28 -7.33 -7.32 -7.73
C LYS A 28 -6.86 -5.94 -7.39
N TYR A 29 -7.39 -5.36 -6.32
CA TYR A 29 -7.07 -4.01 -5.93
C TYR A 29 -6.58 -3.95 -4.51
N TYR A 30 -5.81 -2.91 -4.21
CA TYR A 30 -5.57 -2.52 -2.83
C TYR A 30 -6.42 -1.29 -2.56
N LEU A 31 -7.00 -1.24 -1.39
CA LEU A 31 -7.66 -0.02 -0.94
C LEU A 31 -6.62 0.73 -0.14
N VAL A 32 -6.31 1.94 -0.55
CA VAL A 32 -5.26 2.72 0.09
C VAL A 32 -5.84 4.04 0.56
N LYS A 33 -5.19 4.62 1.57
CA LYS A 33 -5.62 5.89 2.11
C LYS A 33 -4.43 6.83 2.04
N ASP A 34 -4.63 8.04 1.51
CA ASP A 34 -3.55 8.99 1.41
C ASP A 34 -3.44 9.82 2.69
N SER A 35 -2.49 10.72 2.72
CA SER A 35 -2.24 11.48 3.94
C SER A 35 -3.37 12.45 4.27
N SER A 36 -4.21 12.73 3.31
CA SER A 36 -5.37 13.58 3.55
C SER A 36 -6.56 12.81 4.08
N GLY A 37 -6.46 11.50 4.13
CA GLY A 37 -7.56 10.69 4.61
C GLY A 37 -8.48 10.19 3.54
N ASN A 38 -8.19 10.49 2.28
CA ASN A 38 -9.01 10.00 1.18
C ASN A 38 -8.60 8.60 0.80
N THR A 39 -9.56 7.78 0.42
CA THR A 39 -9.26 6.41 0.02
C THR A 39 -9.43 6.26 -1.47
N LYS A 40 -8.73 5.30 -2.04
CA LYS A 40 -8.88 4.98 -3.44
C LYS A 40 -8.44 3.55 -3.66
N LYS A 41 -8.85 2.99 -4.78
CA LYS A 41 -8.49 1.64 -5.14
C LYS A 41 -7.45 1.70 -6.24
N ILE A 42 -6.40 0.92 -6.10
CA ILE A 42 -5.35 0.86 -7.10
C ILE A 42 -5.06 -0.61 -7.38
N TYR A 43 -4.84 -0.95 -8.64
CA TYR A 43 -4.57 -2.33 -8.99
C TYR A 43 -3.36 -2.85 -8.23
N GLN A 44 -3.48 -4.06 -7.71
CA GLN A 44 -2.37 -4.67 -6.99
C GLN A 44 -1.16 -4.82 -7.89
N SER A 45 -1.38 -5.14 -9.16
CA SER A 45 -0.26 -5.32 -10.06
C SER A 45 0.54 -4.04 -10.22
N LEU A 46 -0.12 -2.89 -10.20
CA LEU A 46 0.58 -1.63 -10.33
C LEU A 46 1.37 -1.31 -9.08
N ILE A 47 0.77 -1.55 -7.93
CA ILE A 47 1.47 -1.27 -6.69
C ILE A 47 2.63 -2.22 -6.50
N ASN A 48 2.45 -3.49 -6.85
CA ASN A 48 3.55 -4.43 -6.72
C ASN A 48 4.71 -4.09 -7.66
N LYS A 49 4.39 -3.46 -8.79
CA LYS A 49 5.42 -3.15 -9.75
C LYS A 49 6.10 -1.81 -9.46
N TYR A 50 5.34 -0.81 -9.09
CA TYR A 50 5.88 0.53 -8.95
C TYR A 50 5.90 1.07 -7.53
N GLY A 51 5.21 0.42 -6.61
CA GLY A 51 5.17 0.92 -5.25
C GLY A 51 6.47 0.66 -4.52
N GLU A 52 6.79 1.52 -3.57
CA GLU A 52 7.96 1.36 -2.74
C GLU A 52 7.57 1.45 -1.30
N ARG A 53 8.00 0.49 -0.49
CA ARG A 53 7.67 0.53 0.93
C ARG A 53 8.49 1.58 1.61
N ILE A 54 7.83 2.47 2.33
CA ILE A 54 8.51 3.51 3.06
C ILE A 54 8.90 3.03 4.42
N SER A 55 8.01 2.33 5.11
CA SER A 55 8.34 1.87 6.42
C SER A 55 7.54 0.64 6.72
N GLU A 56 8.06 -0.16 7.64
CA GLU A 56 7.37 -1.31 8.09
C GLU A 56 6.93 -1.04 9.42
N ARG A 57 5.74 -0.79 9.62
CA ARG A 57 5.27 -0.45 10.85
C ARG A 57 5.40 -1.46 11.84
N ARG A 58 5.45 -2.60 11.48
CA ARG A 58 5.53 -3.56 12.44
C ARG A 58 6.79 -3.67 13.01
N LEU A 59 7.30 -3.53 13.33
CA LEU A 59 8.35 -3.76 13.77
C LEU A 59 8.98 -3.60 14.70
N LYS A 60 9.09 -3.30 14.79
CA LYS A 60 9.55 -3.17 15.44
C LYS A 60 9.71 -3.22 16.41
N ASP A 61 9.82 -3.36 16.77
CA ASP A 61 9.93 -3.41 17.56
C ASP A 61 10.31 -3.64 18.18
N GLU A 62 10.65 -3.80 18.42
CA GLU A 62 10.99 -4.00 18.98
C GLU A 62 11.07 -3.88 19.37
#